data_2a22a8e86d053ffb060940d444f5b196
#
_entry.id   2a22a8e86d053ffb060940d444f5b196
#
_cell.length_a   1.000
_cell.length_b   1.000
_cell.length_c   1.000
_cell.angle_alpha   90.00
_cell.angle_beta   90.00
_cell.angle_gamma   90.00
#
_symmetry.space_group_name_H-M   'P 1'
#
loop_
_entity.id
_entity.type
_entity.pdbx_description
1 polymer ?
#
loop_
_entity_poly.entity_id
_entity_poly.type
_entity_poly.pdbx_seq_one_letter_code
_entity_poly.pdbx_strand_id
1 'polypeptide(L)'
;MFFGVRLRTVLASLGTLGLALTAAASPASAVGGTPTTPTQLFTNYQSCSTDADQPTYIWGGGNLIVEGIPGSTDASDNSQVSVEYQVWPITDPAQTTTFTRDHATPGFEASGVLPAGSLAEGQIYAWRAQTVAGGTASDWSAPCYVTTDNSRPANAPTVSSPNYPPDKWNQGGEPVKFTLSANGVDDVTGFEYSWQQDLPVITTTIGDHGIPQPLDPYSDPEHFTRADTLGGSATLSLVPPSGSAGPMTLWVRSLDRAYSPSDITSYRFYVSSTAPTVTPAVPSPEFGKPTTFTIRPNSALQQTSPVVSYSVRTIGGQSDKTVDVAAAADGTAKVKLALDGLYGESLWVTSKSANGWVSDAASWSISYDTTPTVASDAYPENGSGGGAGVPGTFTFTPKVKGVVSYTYSFNGDPEVTVAAGAHHTASVDWTPTSNGAYDLTVYATTRSGIELAPYYYSFTVN
;
A
#
# COMPACT_ATOMS: atom_id res chain seq x y z
N MET A 1 0.35 -6.57 46.94
CA MET A 1 -0.50 -7.75 47.24
C MET A 1 0.28 -8.96 46.74
N PHE A 2 0.96 -9.66 47.65
CA PHE A 2 1.80 -10.82 47.36
C PHE A 2 0.94 -12.08 47.39
N PHE A 3 1.03 -12.94 46.38
CA PHE A 3 0.61 -14.35 46.50
C PHE A 3 1.79 -15.23 46.08
N GLY A 4 2.34 -15.88 47.07
CA GLY A 4 3.31 -16.95 46.92
C GLY A 4 2.65 -18.27 46.68
N VAL A 5 3.18 -19.09 45.79
CA VAL A 5 2.83 -20.50 45.64
C VAL A 5 4.02 -21.37 46.04
N ARG A 6 3.73 -22.25 46.95
CA ARG A 6 4.64 -23.19 47.61
C ARG A 6 4.99 -24.37 46.70
N LEU A 7 6.28 -24.67 46.66
CA LEU A 7 6.84 -25.90 46.10
C LEU A 7 6.52 -27.07 47.03
N ARG A 8 5.97 -28.14 46.48
CA ARG A 8 5.90 -29.46 47.19
C ARG A 8 6.78 -30.47 46.49
N THR A 9 7.82 -30.84 47.19
CA THR A 9 8.74 -31.94 46.87
C THR A 9 8.01 -33.28 47.18
N VAL A 10 8.01 -34.19 46.23
CA VAL A 10 7.68 -35.61 46.49
C VAL A 10 8.87 -36.43 46.02
N LEU A 11 9.56 -37.03 47.00
CA LEU A 11 10.48 -38.15 46.78
C LEU A 11 9.70 -39.44 46.57
N ALA A 12 10.05 -40.16 45.51
CA ALA A 12 9.65 -41.57 45.41
C ALA A 12 10.82 -42.38 44.78
N SER A 13 11.08 -43.43 45.44
CA SER A 13 12.22 -44.35 45.45
C SER A 13 12.49 -45.15 44.17
N LEU A 14 13.78 -45.52 44.06
CA LEU A 14 14.38 -46.46 43.12
C LEU A 14 13.63 -47.79 42.95
N GLY A 15 13.44 -48.17 41.66
CA GLY A 15 13.23 -49.53 41.25
C GLY A 15 14.04 -49.75 39.96
N THR A 16 15.18 -50.41 40.08
CA THR A 16 16.00 -50.88 38.97
C THR A 16 15.37 -52.07 38.28
N LEU A 17 14.80 -51.87 37.11
CA LEU A 17 14.56 -52.92 36.14
C LEU A 17 15.43 -52.70 34.89
N GLY A 18 16.45 -53.50 34.72
CA GLY A 18 17.26 -53.51 33.50
C GLY A 18 16.44 -54.08 32.33
N LEU A 19 16.05 -53.20 31.41
CA LEU A 19 15.62 -53.53 30.07
C LEU A 19 16.82 -53.28 29.14
N ALA A 20 17.39 -54.38 28.62
CA ALA A 20 18.29 -54.26 27.46
C ALA A 20 17.49 -53.80 26.26
N LEU A 21 17.56 -52.50 25.94
CA LEU A 21 17.14 -51.98 24.65
C LEU A 21 18.20 -52.42 23.62
N THR A 22 17.93 -53.45 22.85
CA THR A 22 18.57 -53.59 21.55
C THR A 22 18.08 -52.45 20.67
N ALA A 23 18.92 -51.43 20.50
CA ALA A 23 18.70 -50.42 19.49
C ALA A 23 18.73 -51.14 18.12
N ALA A 24 17.54 -51.41 17.58
CA ALA A 24 17.45 -51.70 16.17
C ALA A 24 17.86 -50.44 15.45
N ALA A 25 19.07 -50.41 14.90
CA ALA A 25 19.47 -49.44 13.92
C ALA A 25 18.44 -49.50 12.78
N SER A 26 17.61 -48.49 12.66
CA SER A 26 16.78 -48.33 11.48
C SER A 26 17.72 -48.40 10.26
N PRO A 27 17.43 -49.23 9.27
CA PRO A 27 18.25 -49.23 8.05
C PRO A 27 18.20 -47.81 7.49
N ALA A 28 19.37 -47.18 7.35
CA ALA A 28 19.51 -46.00 6.54
C ALA A 28 18.85 -46.33 5.19
N SER A 29 17.81 -45.58 4.82
CA SER A 29 17.19 -45.72 3.51
C SER A 29 18.31 -45.50 2.50
N ALA A 30 18.70 -46.56 1.81
CA ALA A 30 19.69 -46.48 0.75
C ALA A 30 19.13 -45.53 -0.31
N VAL A 31 19.76 -44.40 -0.51
CA VAL A 31 19.46 -43.50 -1.61
C VAL A 31 19.77 -44.28 -2.90
N GLY A 32 18.76 -44.57 -3.69
CA GLY A 32 18.88 -45.41 -4.88
C GLY A 32 19.54 -44.74 -6.07
N GLY A 33 20.15 -43.57 -5.93
CA GLY A 33 20.73 -42.80 -7.01
C GLY A 33 22.16 -42.31 -6.74
N THR A 34 22.86 -41.93 -7.79
CA THR A 34 24.17 -41.29 -7.69
C THR A 34 24.01 -39.79 -7.40
N PRO A 35 24.67 -39.24 -6.34
CA PRO A 35 24.62 -37.81 -6.05
C PRO A 35 25.24 -37.01 -7.21
N THR A 36 24.59 -35.86 -7.51
CA THR A 36 25.07 -34.93 -8.55
C THR A 36 25.51 -33.61 -7.90
N THR A 37 26.44 -32.91 -8.54
CA THR A 37 26.96 -31.63 -8.12
C THR A 37 25.81 -30.63 -7.85
N PRO A 38 25.80 -29.94 -6.69
CA PRO A 38 24.79 -28.92 -6.41
C PRO A 38 24.77 -27.83 -7.48
N THR A 39 23.56 -27.38 -7.79
CA THR A 39 23.29 -26.30 -8.77
C THR A 39 22.67 -25.08 -8.08
N GLN A 40 22.47 -23.98 -8.81
CA GLN A 40 21.85 -22.75 -8.32
C GLN A 40 22.43 -22.32 -6.97
N LEU A 41 23.72 -21.96 -7.00
CA LEU A 41 24.44 -21.56 -5.80
C LEU A 41 24.15 -20.10 -5.45
N PHE A 42 23.90 -19.83 -4.15
CA PHE A 42 23.65 -18.50 -3.63
C PHE A 42 24.54 -18.22 -2.41
N THR A 43 24.83 -16.94 -2.20
CA THR A 43 25.53 -16.42 -1.03
C THR A 43 24.63 -15.35 -0.39
N ASN A 44 24.08 -15.61 0.79
CA ASN A 44 23.13 -14.70 1.44
C ASN A 44 22.03 -14.24 0.47
N TYR A 45 21.42 -15.19 -0.23
CA TYR A 45 20.36 -14.99 -1.24
C TYR A 45 20.80 -14.25 -2.51
N GLN A 46 22.04 -13.81 -2.62
CA GLN A 46 22.59 -13.25 -3.85
C GLN A 46 23.14 -14.41 -4.73
N SER A 47 23.06 -14.25 -6.04
CA SER A 47 23.67 -15.20 -6.95
C SER A 47 25.15 -15.37 -6.66
N CYS A 48 25.65 -16.60 -6.74
CA CYS A 48 27.07 -16.90 -6.60
C CYS A 48 27.91 -16.13 -7.63
N SER A 49 28.92 -15.38 -7.17
CA SER A 49 29.94 -14.85 -8.05
C SER A 49 31.05 -15.89 -8.26
N THR A 50 31.35 -16.22 -9.49
CA THR A 50 32.46 -17.11 -9.88
C THR A 50 33.74 -16.34 -10.21
N ASP A 51 33.74 -15.02 -10.08
CA ASP A 51 34.84 -14.12 -10.32
C ASP A 51 35.45 -13.63 -9.00
N ALA A 52 36.69 -13.98 -8.73
CA ALA A 52 37.41 -13.59 -7.51
C ALA A 52 37.68 -12.07 -7.46
N ASP A 53 37.77 -11.40 -8.60
CA ASP A 53 37.97 -9.95 -8.68
C ASP A 53 36.64 -9.18 -8.45
N GLN A 54 35.50 -9.88 -8.53
CA GLN A 54 34.17 -9.34 -8.27
C GLN A 54 33.37 -10.25 -7.32
N PRO A 55 33.83 -10.43 -6.07
CA PRO A 55 33.16 -11.30 -5.10
C PRO A 55 31.77 -10.75 -4.74
N THR A 56 30.90 -11.63 -4.27
CA THR A 56 29.65 -11.21 -3.61
C THR A 56 30.00 -10.48 -2.30
N TYR A 57 29.49 -9.29 -2.11
CA TYR A 57 29.64 -8.52 -0.87
C TYR A 57 28.48 -8.80 0.08
N ILE A 58 28.80 -9.12 1.32
CA ILE A 58 27.80 -9.36 2.37
C ILE A 58 28.13 -8.55 3.62
N TRP A 59 27.09 -8.20 4.39
CA TRP A 59 27.30 -7.61 5.69
C TRP A 59 27.82 -8.65 6.71
N GLY A 60 29.02 -8.46 7.21
CA GLY A 60 29.68 -9.43 8.07
C GLY A 60 29.18 -9.47 9.51
N GLY A 61 28.30 -8.55 9.93
CA GLY A 61 27.59 -8.62 11.21
C GLY A 61 26.50 -9.70 11.26
N GLY A 62 26.14 -10.29 10.13
CA GLY A 62 25.24 -11.43 9.98
C GLY A 62 25.99 -12.75 9.77
N ASN A 63 25.27 -13.87 9.73
CA ASN A 63 25.81 -15.16 9.34
C ASN A 63 26.14 -15.16 7.84
N LEU A 64 27.20 -15.88 7.45
CA LEU A 64 27.34 -16.30 6.06
C LEU A 64 26.38 -17.47 5.80
N ILE A 65 25.48 -17.32 4.88
CA ILE A 65 24.57 -18.38 4.39
C ILE A 65 25.03 -18.76 2.98
N VAL A 66 25.42 -20.01 2.80
CA VAL A 66 25.74 -20.58 1.49
C VAL A 66 24.68 -21.60 1.13
N GLU A 67 24.16 -21.52 -0.08
CA GLU A 67 22.97 -22.27 -0.49
C GLU A 67 23.24 -22.94 -1.84
N GLY A 68 22.65 -24.12 -2.02
CA GLY A 68 22.69 -24.82 -3.28
C GLY A 68 21.59 -25.88 -3.36
N ILE A 69 21.29 -26.35 -4.56
CA ILE A 69 20.28 -27.37 -4.81
C ILE A 69 20.99 -28.70 -5.06
N PRO A 70 21.01 -29.60 -4.06
CA PRO A 70 21.58 -30.93 -4.25
C PRO A 70 20.76 -31.73 -5.26
N GLY A 71 21.43 -32.64 -5.98
CA GLY A 71 20.77 -33.53 -6.92
C GLY A 71 21.13 -35.00 -6.71
N SER A 72 20.28 -35.87 -7.26
CA SER A 72 20.52 -37.31 -7.36
C SER A 72 19.89 -37.80 -8.65
N THR A 73 20.54 -38.80 -9.30
CA THR A 73 20.03 -39.38 -10.54
C THR A 73 18.72 -40.15 -10.38
N ASP A 74 18.41 -40.57 -9.15
CA ASP A 74 17.23 -41.36 -8.79
C ASP A 74 16.55 -40.77 -7.54
N ALA A 75 16.31 -39.46 -7.54
CA ALA A 75 15.63 -38.79 -6.45
C ALA A 75 14.16 -39.21 -6.38
N SER A 76 13.76 -39.86 -5.29
CA SER A 76 12.35 -40.03 -4.91
C SER A 76 11.99 -38.98 -3.90
N ASP A 77 10.69 -38.70 -3.72
CA ASP A 77 10.18 -37.66 -2.79
C ASP A 77 10.62 -37.84 -1.32
N ASN A 78 11.12 -39.03 -0.96
CA ASN A 78 11.61 -39.39 0.38
C ASN A 78 13.14 -39.59 0.44
N SER A 79 13.87 -39.36 -0.64
CA SER A 79 15.33 -39.50 -0.62
C SER A 79 15.93 -38.33 0.17
N GLN A 80 16.90 -38.63 1.01
CA GLN A 80 17.67 -37.63 1.76
C GLN A 80 19.14 -37.75 1.43
N VAL A 81 19.78 -36.61 1.27
CA VAL A 81 21.22 -36.48 1.01
C VAL A 81 21.81 -35.53 2.05
N SER A 82 23.12 -35.50 2.13
CA SER A 82 23.83 -34.42 2.83
C SER A 82 24.48 -33.50 1.81
N VAL A 83 24.60 -32.21 2.14
CA VAL A 83 25.39 -31.27 1.36
C VAL A 83 26.59 -30.85 2.21
N GLU A 84 27.76 -31.11 1.71
CA GLU A 84 29.02 -30.68 2.33
C GLU A 84 29.46 -29.37 1.69
N TYR A 85 29.81 -28.39 2.54
CA TYR A 85 30.32 -27.08 2.16
C TYR A 85 31.75 -26.92 2.62
N GLN A 86 32.56 -26.26 1.81
CA GLN A 86 33.89 -25.82 2.15
C GLN A 86 34.02 -24.34 1.92
N VAL A 87 34.61 -23.63 2.88
CA VAL A 87 34.91 -22.21 2.82
C VAL A 87 36.37 -22.00 3.21
N TRP A 88 37.10 -21.20 2.43
CA TRP A 88 38.51 -20.91 2.69
C TRP A 88 38.90 -19.51 2.20
N PRO A 89 39.86 -18.83 2.89
CA PRO A 89 40.42 -17.59 2.35
C PRO A 89 41.23 -17.90 1.09
N ILE A 90 41.05 -17.14 0.01
CA ILE A 90 41.77 -17.39 -1.26
C ILE A 90 43.28 -17.24 -1.11
N THR A 91 43.74 -16.47 -0.11
CA THR A 91 45.15 -16.26 0.18
C THR A 91 45.80 -17.41 0.95
N ASP A 92 45.00 -18.26 1.63
CA ASP A 92 45.46 -19.42 2.36
C ASP A 92 44.46 -20.59 2.29
N PRO A 93 44.43 -21.34 1.22
CA PRO A 93 43.52 -22.49 1.07
C PRO A 93 43.68 -23.61 2.09
N ALA A 94 44.77 -23.61 2.86
CA ALA A 94 44.96 -24.58 3.91
C ALA A 94 44.05 -24.35 5.13
N GLN A 95 43.52 -23.11 5.30
CA GLN A 95 42.55 -22.77 6.31
C GLN A 95 41.12 -23.06 5.89
N THR A 96 40.88 -24.25 5.30
CA THR A 96 39.52 -24.63 4.89
C THR A 96 38.67 -25.05 6.08
N THR A 97 37.50 -24.41 6.22
CA THR A 97 36.44 -24.83 7.13
C THR A 97 35.43 -25.68 6.35
N THR A 98 35.14 -26.88 6.85
CA THR A 98 34.13 -27.78 6.28
C THR A 98 32.96 -27.93 7.24
N PHE A 99 31.75 -27.89 6.71
CA PHE A 99 30.52 -28.12 7.47
C PHE A 99 29.47 -28.78 6.57
N THR A 100 28.48 -29.42 7.18
CA THR A 100 27.52 -30.26 6.49
C THR A 100 26.09 -29.90 6.79
N ARG A 101 25.25 -29.87 5.79
CA ARG A 101 23.78 -29.84 5.91
C ARG A 101 23.27 -31.28 5.71
N ASP A 102 22.85 -31.90 6.81
CA ASP A 102 22.24 -33.23 6.76
C ASP A 102 20.72 -33.12 6.43
N HIS A 103 20.19 -34.24 5.98
CA HIS A 103 18.77 -34.41 5.67
C HIS A 103 18.24 -33.40 4.62
N ALA A 104 19.06 -33.06 3.63
CA ALA A 104 18.64 -32.28 2.50
C ALA A 104 17.85 -33.19 1.49
N THR A 105 16.86 -32.58 0.84
CA THR A 105 16.05 -33.26 -0.19
C THR A 105 16.57 -32.86 -1.57
N PRO A 106 16.89 -33.81 -2.46
CA PRO A 106 17.28 -33.47 -3.83
C PRO A 106 16.23 -32.63 -4.55
N GLY A 107 16.68 -31.58 -5.24
CA GLY A 107 15.79 -30.64 -5.93
C GLY A 107 15.23 -29.52 -5.07
N PHE A 108 15.51 -29.54 -3.76
CA PHE A 108 15.14 -28.48 -2.82
C PHE A 108 16.37 -27.71 -2.36
N GLU A 109 16.17 -26.47 -1.94
CA GLU A 109 17.25 -25.68 -1.36
C GLU A 109 17.83 -26.37 -0.11
N ALA A 110 19.16 -26.34 -0.02
CA ALA A 110 19.89 -26.74 1.18
C ALA A 110 20.89 -25.64 1.54
N SER A 111 20.78 -25.10 2.77
CA SER A 111 21.67 -24.06 3.26
C SER A 111 22.66 -24.57 4.28
N GLY A 112 23.89 -24.10 4.16
CA GLY A 112 24.91 -24.17 5.19
C GLY A 112 25.14 -22.82 5.80
N VAL A 113 25.42 -22.76 7.11
CA VAL A 113 25.53 -21.50 7.84
C VAL A 113 26.85 -21.45 8.61
N LEU A 114 27.62 -20.39 8.38
CA LEU A 114 28.73 -20.00 9.25
C LEU A 114 28.32 -18.82 10.13
N PRO A 115 28.63 -18.85 11.44
CA PRO A 115 28.28 -17.77 12.36
C PRO A 115 28.86 -16.42 11.96
N ALA A 116 28.21 -15.35 12.35
CA ALA A 116 28.71 -13.98 12.21
C ALA A 116 30.14 -13.87 12.75
N GLY A 117 30.99 -13.12 12.07
CA GLY A 117 32.40 -12.94 12.41
C GLY A 117 33.33 -14.11 12.03
N SER A 118 32.82 -15.13 11.32
CA SER A 118 33.68 -16.22 10.80
C SER A 118 34.59 -15.78 9.64
N LEU A 119 34.21 -14.68 8.95
CA LEU A 119 34.97 -14.11 7.86
C LEU A 119 35.62 -12.81 8.32
N ALA A 120 36.89 -12.60 7.98
CA ALA A 120 37.60 -11.35 8.25
C ALA A 120 37.15 -10.29 7.20
N GLU A 121 36.94 -9.07 7.67
CA GLU A 121 36.50 -7.97 6.81
C GLU A 121 37.51 -7.68 5.69
N GLY A 122 37.00 -7.45 4.49
CA GLY A 122 37.79 -7.14 3.31
C GLY A 122 38.63 -8.30 2.76
N GLN A 123 38.63 -9.46 3.42
CA GLN A 123 39.27 -10.66 2.89
C GLN A 123 38.33 -11.42 1.97
N ILE A 124 38.84 -11.83 0.82
CA ILE A 124 38.06 -12.65 -0.14
C ILE A 124 38.17 -14.11 0.27
N TYR A 125 37.00 -14.76 0.35
CA TYR A 125 36.85 -16.18 0.59
C TYR A 125 36.28 -16.86 -0.65
N ALA A 126 36.69 -18.10 -0.88
CA ALA A 126 36.02 -18.98 -1.80
C ALA A 126 35.21 -20.04 -1.02
N TRP A 127 34.09 -20.44 -1.58
CA TRP A 127 33.33 -21.57 -1.05
C TRP A 127 32.81 -22.46 -2.18
N ARG A 128 32.55 -23.73 -1.89
CA ARG A 128 32.01 -24.72 -2.83
C ARG A 128 31.16 -25.74 -2.08
N ALA A 129 30.34 -26.45 -2.83
CA ALA A 129 29.46 -27.49 -2.30
C ALA A 129 29.56 -28.80 -3.07
N GLN A 130 29.32 -29.92 -2.38
CA GLN A 130 29.12 -31.23 -2.98
C GLN A 130 27.93 -31.95 -2.33
N THR A 131 27.24 -32.79 -3.08
CA THR A 131 26.20 -33.70 -2.57
C THR A 131 26.80 -35.00 -2.11
N VAL A 132 26.40 -35.50 -0.94
CA VAL A 132 26.86 -36.79 -0.41
C VAL A 132 25.65 -37.70 -0.14
N ALA A 133 25.67 -38.92 -0.65
CA ALA A 133 24.61 -39.90 -0.45
C ALA A 133 25.20 -41.29 -0.27
N GLY A 134 24.82 -42.02 0.78
CA GLY A 134 25.24 -43.41 1.01
C GLY A 134 26.75 -43.61 1.07
N GLY A 135 27.54 -42.60 1.46
CA GLY A 135 28.98 -42.63 1.50
C GLY A 135 29.67 -42.33 0.15
N THR A 136 28.91 -41.98 -0.87
CA THR A 136 29.41 -41.52 -2.18
C THR A 136 29.21 -40.02 -2.30
N ALA A 137 30.22 -39.30 -2.77
CA ALA A 137 30.15 -37.85 -3.01
C ALA A 137 30.08 -37.55 -4.52
N SER A 138 29.40 -36.47 -4.86
CA SER A 138 29.47 -35.87 -6.20
C SER A 138 30.81 -35.17 -6.42
N ASP A 139 31.04 -34.65 -7.61
CA ASP A 139 32.06 -33.65 -7.82
C ASP A 139 31.72 -32.38 -7.04
N TRP A 140 32.74 -31.59 -6.68
CA TRP A 140 32.55 -30.26 -6.12
C TRP A 140 32.02 -29.30 -7.18
N SER A 141 31.17 -28.35 -6.73
CA SER A 141 30.79 -27.22 -7.57
C SER A 141 31.99 -26.34 -7.93
N ALA A 142 31.84 -25.53 -8.95
CA ALA A 142 32.73 -24.37 -9.12
C ALA A 142 32.74 -23.50 -7.87
N PRO A 143 33.87 -22.85 -7.52
CA PRO A 143 33.93 -21.98 -6.36
C PRO A 143 33.09 -20.69 -6.56
N CYS A 144 32.39 -20.28 -5.51
CA CYS A 144 31.80 -18.97 -5.35
C CYS A 144 32.70 -18.08 -4.51
N TYR A 145 32.82 -16.82 -4.86
CA TYR A 145 33.65 -15.87 -4.11
C TYR A 145 32.80 -14.89 -3.32
N VAL A 146 33.19 -14.62 -2.07
CA VAL A 146 32.49 -13.77 -1.13
C VAL A 146 33.48 -12.94 -0.30
N THR A 147 33.09 -11.73 0.04
CA THR A 147 33.81 -10.88 0.99
C THR A 147 32.82 -10.17 1.92
N THR A 148 33.26 -9.79 3.11
CA THR A 148 32.45 -9.02 4.04
C THR A 148 32.80 -7.54 3.95
N ASP A 149 31.75 -6.72 4.02
CA ASP A 149 31.84 -5.28 4.20
C ASP A 149 30.96 -4.89 5.39
N ASN A 150 31.59 -4.43 6.46
CA ASN A 150 30.92 -4.01 7.70
C ASN A 150 30.77 -2.49 7.78
N SER A 151 31.37 -1.78 6.83
CA SER A 151 31.21 -0.34 6.72
C SER A 151 29.81 0.01 6.18
N ARG A 152 29.42 1.23 6.45
CA ARG A 152 28.26 1.86 5.81
C ARG A 152 28.78 3.04 5.01
N PRO A 153 28.09 3.46 3.96
CA PRO A 153 28.46 4.69 3.28
C PRO A 153 28.60 5.84 4.29
N ALA A 154 29.78 6.42 4.38
CA ALA A 154 30.14 7.40 5.42
C ALA A 154 29.35 8.72 5.32
N ASN A 155 28.89 9.05 4.13
CA ASN A 155 28.13 10.26 3.86
C ASN A 155 26.77 9.92 3.26
N ALA A 156 25.74 10.67 3.66
CA ALA A 156 24.46 10.66 2.94
C ALA A 156 24.66 11.17 1.50
N PRO A 157 23.89 10.67 0.52
CA PRO A 157 23.99 11.13 -0.85
C PRO A 157 23.59 12.60 -0.98
N THR A 158 24.10 13.28 -2.00
CA THR A 158 23.58 14.59 -2.39
C THR A 158 22.51 14.44 -3.45
N VAL A 159 21.50 15.33 -3.41
CA VAL A 159 20.39 15.36 -4.35
C VAL A 159 20.28 16.75 -4.95
N SER A 160 20.11 16.83 -6.26
CA SER A 160 19.85 18.07 -6.96
C SER A 160 18.79 17.89 -8.04
N SER A 161 18.15 18.99 -8.43
CA SER A 161 17.19 19.00 -9.54
C SER A 161 17.34 20.29 -10.35
N PRO A 162 17.57 20.20 -11.67
CA PRO A 162 17.72 21.37 -12.53
C PRO A 162 16.38 22.07 -12.81
N ASN A 163 15.28 21.34 -12.84
CA ASN A 163 13.97 21.90 -13.20
C ASN A 163 13.04 22.17 -11.98
N TYR A 164 13.39 21.67 -10.79
CA TYR A 164 12.68 21.96 -9.53
C TYR A 164 13.70 22.34 -8.44
N PRO A 165 14.29 23.55 -8.50
CA PRO A 165 15.23 24.00 -7.48
C PRO A 165 14.64 23.94 -6.07
N PRO A 166 15.48 23.67 -5.03
CA PRO A 166 15.02 23.47 -3.67
C PRO A 166 14.42 24.74 -3.10
N ASP A 167 13.47 24.58 -2.17
CA ASP A 167 12.85 25.66 -1.39
C ASP A 167 12.22 26.80 -2.20
N LYS A 168 11.84 26.53 -3.45
CA LYS A 168 11.17 27.47 -4.34
C LYS A 168 9.88 26.88 -4.90
N TRP A 169 8.93 27.77 -5.22
CA TRP A 169 7.74 27.42 -5.99
C TRP A 169 8.13 27.22 -7.45
N ASN A 170 7.81 26.06 -7.96
CA ASN A 170 8.08 25.65 -9.32
C ASN A 170 6.77 25.39 -10.07
N GLN A 171 6.76 25.63 -11.38
CA GLN A 171 5.64 25.29 -12.23
C GLN A 171 5.46 23.77 -12.25
N GLY A 172 4.28 23.25 -11.87
CA GLY A 172 3.95 21.83 -12.00
C GLY A 172 3.70 21.43 -13.46
N GLY A 173 3.74 20.13 -13.73
CA GLY A 173 3.38 19.56 -15.05
C GLY A 173 4.49 18.80 -15.75
N GLU A 174 5.75 18.98 -15.36
CA GLU A 174 6.88 18.19 -15.87
C GLU A 174 7.34 17.17 -14.83
N PRO A 175 7.77 15.95 -15.23
CA PRO A 175 8.51 15.07 -14.35
C PRO A 175 9.71 15.77 -13.73
N VAL A 176 9.94 15.53 -12.45
CA VAL A 176 11.09 16.10 -11.74
C VAL A 176 12.34 15.32 -12.12
N LYS A 177 13.35 16.01 -12.62
CA LYS A 177 14.65 15.41 -12.95
C LYS A 177 15.55 15.54 -11.74
N PHE A 178 15.97 14.40 -11.18
CA PHE A 178 16.90 14.35 -10.06
C PHE A 178 18.26 13.84 -10.52
N THR A 179 19.32 14.37 -9.91
CA THR A 179 20.65 13.79 -9.92
C THR A 179 20.99 13.43 -8.47
N LEU A 180 21.25 12.15 -8.24
CA LEU A 180 21.71 11.59 -6.98
C LEU A 180 23.21 11.34 -7.09
N SER A 181 24.01 11.68 -6.09
CA SER A 181 25.46 11.47 -6.09
C SER A 181 25.92 10.80 -4.81
N ALA A 182 26.90 9.91 -4.91
CA ALA A 182 27.52 9.19 -3.80
C ALA A 182 28.22 10.08 -2.77
N ASN A 183 28.39 11.37 -3.05
CA ASN A 183 29.00 12.35 -2.11
C ASN A 183 30.39 11.98 -1.62
N GLY A 184 31.22 11.46 -2.54
CA GLY A 184 32.61 11.09 -2.23
C GLY A 184 32.78 9.75 -1.52
N VAL A 185 31.76 8.88 -1.57
CA VAL A 185 31.85 7.49 -1.11
C VAL A 185 32.09 6.58 -2.31
N ASP A 186 33.22 5.88 -2.34
CA ASP A 186 33.73 5.21 -3.55
C ASP A 186 33.06 3.85 -3.84
N ASP A 187 32.37 3.25 -2.87
CA ASP A 187 31.78 1.91 -2.94
C ASP A 187 30.25 1.89 -3.10
N VAL A 188 29.63 3.05 -3.32
CA VAL A 188 28.21 3.15 -3.57
C VAL A 188 27.85 2.50 -4.90
N THR A 189 26.96 1.48 -4.84
CA THR A 189 26.45 0.78 -6.03
C THR A 189 25.17 1.39 -6.57
N GLY A 190 24.44 2.17 -5.77
CA GLY A 190 23.22 2.84 -6.17
C GLY A 190 22.49 3.52 -5.04
N PHE A 191 21.25 3.85 -5.30
CA PHE A 191 20.44 4.68 -4.42
C PHE A 191 19.04 4.08 -4.26
N GLU A 192 18.52 4.23 -3.06
CA GLU A 192 17.13 3.97 -2.71
C GLU A 192 16.44 5.33 -2.50
N TYR A 193 15.19 5.44 -2.97
CA TYR A 193 14.44 6.68 -2.89
C TYR A 193 12.94 6.44 -2.71
N SER A 194 12.26 7.41 -2.08
CA SER A 194 10.81 7.38 -1.89
C SER A 194 10.26 8.80 -1.73
N TRP A 195 9.00 8.97 -2.12
CA TRP A 195 8.22 10.17 -1.78
C TRP A 195 7.73 10.18 -0.34
N GLN A 196 7.91 9.08 0.38
CA GLN A 196 7.57 8.92 1.80
C GLN A 196 8.86 8.77 2.60
N GLN A 197 8.86 9.22 3.85
CA GLN A 197 10.03 9.14 4.74
C GLN A 197 10.42 7.69 5.04
N ASP A 198 9.44 6.80 5.09
CA ASP A 198 9.69 5.37 5.28
C ASP A 198 10.16 4.78 3.95
N LEU A 199 11.45 4.55 3.85
CA LEU A 199 12.05 3.90 2.68
C LEU A 199 11.75 2.39 2.72
N PRO A 200 11.57 1.75 1.56
CA PRO A 200 11.33 0.32 1.48
C PRO A 200 12.43 -0.50 2.15
N VAL A 201 12.08 -1.64 2.69
CA VAL A 201 13.06 -2.59 3.22
C VAL A 201 13.46 -3.54 2.10
N ILE A 202 14.76 -3.72 1.89
CA ILE A 202 15.29 -4.73 0.99
C ILE A 202 14.92 -6.11 1.57
N THR A 203 14.10 -6.86 0.84
CA THR A 203 13.61 -8.18 1.26
C THR A 203 14.04 -9.26 0.29
N THR A 204 14.25 -10.47 0.83
CA THR A 204 14.47 -11.68 0.03
C THR A 204 13.13 -12.30 -0.33
N THR A 205 13.03 -12.84 -1.53
CA THR A 205 11.88 -13.62 -1.98
C THR A 205 12.31 -15.09 -2.14
N ILE A 206 11.56 -15.99 -1.52
CA ILE A 206 11.78 -17.44 -1.63
C ILE A 206 10.73 -18.00 -2.58
N GLY A 207 11.18 -18.69 -3.61
CA GLY A 207 10.34 -19.38 -4.58
C GLY A 207 10.01 -20.82 -4.17
N ASP A 208 9.56 -21.60 -5.14
CA ASP A 208 9.25 -23.00 -4.94
C ASP A 208 10.47 -23.79 -4.45
N HIS A 209 10.24 -24.83 -3.64
CA HIS A 209 11.26 -25.70 -3.08
C HIS A 209 12.32 -24.99 -2.20
N GLY A 210 11.99 -23.80 -1.68
CA GLY A 210 12.90 -23.01 -0.86
C GLY A 210 13.97 -22.25 -1.66
N ILE A 211 13.92 -22.29 -3.00
CA ILE A 211 14.95 -21.70 -3.86
C ILE A 211 14.86 -20.18 -3.81
N PRO A 212 15.92 -19.46 -3.42
CA PRO A 212 15.89 -18.02 -3.40
C PRO A 212 15.71 -17.43 -4.79
N GLN A 213 14.90 -16.35 -4.86
CA GLN A 213 15.03 -15.40 -5.96
C GLN A 213 16.28 -14.54 -5.68
N PRO A 214 17.20 -14.38 -6.66
CA PRO A 214 18.40 -13.60 -6.42
C PRO A 214 18.08 -12.20 -5.86
N LEU A 215 18.68 -11.86 -4.71
CA LEU A 215 18.51 -10.55 -4.11
C LEU A 215 19.16 -9.48 -5.00
N ASP A 216 18.36 -8.69 -5.65
CA ASP A 216 18.77 -7.52 -6.39
C ASP A 216 17.77 -6.38 -6.14
N PRO A 217 18.07 -5.42 -5.23
CA PRO A 217 17.17 -4.32 -4.94
C PRO A 217 16.86 -3.48 -6.18
N TYR A 218 17.79 -3.41 -7.13
CA TYR A 218 17.62 -2.63 -8.36
C TYR A 218 16.66 -3.25 -9.39
N SER A 219 16.12 -4.44 -9.12
CA SER A 219 15.00 -5.00 -9.88
C SER A 219 13.68 -4.26 -9.63
N ASP A 220 13.59 -3.45 -8.58
CA ASP A 220 12.49 -2.55 -8.27
C ASP A 220 12.84 -1.08 -8.66
N PRO A 221 12.56 -0.66 -9.90
CA PRO A 221 12.89 0.68 -10.37
C PRO A 221 11.97 1.78 -9.81
N GLU A 222 10.94 1.45 -9.03
CA GLU A 222 10.10 2.44 -8.35
C GLU A 222 10.80 3.04 -7.13
N HIS A 223 11.71 2.28 -6.52
CA HIS A 223 12.37 2.66 -5.29
C HIS A 223 13.89 2.64 -5.35
N PHE A 224 14.49 1.97 -6.35
CA PHE A 224 15.94 1.80 -6.43
C PHE A 224 16.48 2.15 -7.80
N THR A 225 17.70 2.68 -7.82
CA THR A 225 18.45 2.93 -9.06
C THR A 225 19.92 2.65 -8.86
N ARG A 226 20.59 2.06 -9.88
CA ARG A 226 22.04 1.86 -9.86
C ARG A 226 22.76 3.18 -10.09
N ALA A 227 23.93 3.34 -9.48
CA ALA A 227 24.87 4.36 -9.89
C ALA A 227 25.42 4.03 -11.30
N ASP A 228 25.74 5.05 -12.07
CA ASP A 228 26.33 4.93 -13.41
C ASP A 228 27.71 4.26 -13.38
N THR A 229 28.43 4.48 -12.31
CA THR A 229 29.70 3.82 -11.95
C THR A 229 29.75 3.62 -10.45
N LEU A 230 30.63 2.74 -9.97
CA LEU A 230 30.86 2.57 -8.53
C LEU A 230 31.29 3.90 -7.92
N GLY A 231 30.63 4.33 -6.84
CA GLY A 231 30.86 5.64 -6.19
C GLY A 231 30.40 6.85 -7.03
N GLY A 232 29.66 6.60 -8.13
CA GLY A 232 29.21 7.62 -9.06
C GLY A 232 27.86 8.24 -8.73
N SER A 233 27.10 8.54 -9.77
CA SER A 233 25.79 9.19 -9.69
C SER A 233 24.69 8.38 -10.38
N ALA A 234 23.45 8.81 -10.18
CA ALA A 234 22.30 8.33 -10.94
C ALA A 234 21.40 9.50 -11.31
N THR A 235 20.72 9.39 -12.44
CA THR A 235 19.71 10.35 -12.86
C THR A 235 18.34 9.70 -12.89
N LEU A 236 17.34 10.39 -12.36
CA LEU A 236 15.94 9.94 -12.29
C LEU A 236 15.03 10.97 -12.93
N SER A 237 13.93 10.51 -13.50
CA SER A 237 12.84 11.37 -13.96
C SER A 237 11.53 10.87 -13.35
N LEU A 238 11.08 11.49 -12.28
CA LEU A 238 9.97 11.02 -11.48
C LEU A 238 8.76 11.95 -11.62
N VAL A 239 7.60 11.37 -11.85
CA VAL A 239 6.33 12.09 -11.69
C VAL A 239 5.97 12.07 -10.20
N PRO A 240 5.77 13.25 -9.57
CA PRO A 240 5.33 13.28 -8.18
C PRO A 240 4.01 12.53 -7.98
N PRO A 241 3.70 12.05 -6.77
CA PRO A 241 2.43 11.41 -6.47
C PRO A 241 1.23 12.29 -6.88
N SER A 242 0.10 11.68 -7.19
CA SER A 242 -1.13 12.37 -7.56
C SER A 242 -1.56 13.37 -6.47
N GLY A 243 -2.10 14.51 -6.90
CA GLY A 243 -2.47 15.60 -6.00
C GLY A 243 -1.31 16.54 -5.63
N SER A 244 -0.23 16.52 -6.40
CA SER A 244 1.02 17.23 -6.12
C SER A 244 0.89 18.73 -6.32
N ALA A 245 0.42 19.43 -5.30
CA ALA A 245 0.58 20.87 -5.15
C ALA A 245 1.07 21.16 -3.72
N GLY A 246 1.93 22.17 -3.56
CA GLY A 246 2.52 22.48 -2.27
C GLY A 246 3.92 21.88 -2.07
N PRO A 247 4.30 21.61 -0.82
CA PRO A 247 5.60 21.03 -0.50
C PRO A 247 5.69 19.57 -0.90
N MET A 248 6.77 19.23 -1.62
CA MET A 248 7.13 17.87 -1.99
C MET A 248 8.50 17.55 -1.43
N THR A 249 8.71 16.33 -1.01
CA THR A 249 10.01 15.86 -0.48
C THR A 249 10.33 14.51 -1.07
N LEU A 250 11.51 14.38 -1.65
CA LEU A 250 12.11 13.10 -2.01
C LEU A 250 13.10 12.72 -0.92
N TRP A 251 12.97 11.52 -0.38
CA TRP A 251 13.89 10.94 0.59
C TRP A 251 14.81 9.97 -0.12
N VAL A 252 16.11 10.03 0.16
CA VAL A 252 17.12 9.24 -0.56
C VAL A 252 18.19 8.76 0.40
N ARG A 253 18.68 7.53 0.22
CA ARG A 253 19.91 7.01 0.81
C ARG A 253 20.71 6.26 -0.24
N SER A 254 22.02 6.17 -0.08
CA SER A 254 22.88 5.36 -0.92
C SER A 254 23.03 3.95 -0.33
N LEU A 255 23.35 2.98 -1.18
CA LEU A 255 23.64 1.61 -0.83
C LEU A 255 25.04 1.26 -1.31
N ASP A 256 25.85 0.62 -0.44
CA ASP A 256 27.14 0.09 -0.80
C ASP A 256 27.05 -1.27 -1.53
N ARG A 257 28.19 -1.97 -1.68
CA ARG A 257 28.25 -3.27 -2.33
C ARG A 257 27.56 -4.38 -1.53
N ALA A 258 27.47 -4.23 -0.20
CA ALA A 258 26.77 -5.17 0.69
C ALA A 258 25.28 -4.78 0.89
N TYR A 259 24.80 -3.79 0.15
CA TYR A 259 23.47 -3.14 0.31
C TYR A 259 23.26 -2.50 1.69
N SER A 260 24.35 -2.17 2.40
CA SER A 260 24.26 -1.41 3.65
C SER A 260 23.89 0.04 3.33
N PRO A 261 22.88 0.61 4.01
CA PRO A 261 22.40 1.94 3.68
C PRO A 261 23.18 3.05 4.36
N SER A 262 23.38 4.18 3.70
CA SER A 262 23.80 5.45 4.32
C SER A 262 22.74 6.03 5.23
N ASP A 263 23.08 7.14 5.88
CA ASP A 263 22.09 8.04 6.44
C ASP A 263 21.21 8.63 5.30
N ILE A 264 19.96 9.00 5.67
CA ILE A 264 18.97 9.52 4.73
C ILE A 264 19.22 11.02 4.51
N THR A 265 19.17 11.45 3.25
CA THR A 265 19.03 12.86 2.89
C THR A 265 17.62 13.12 2.37
N SER A 266 17.18 14.38 2.40
CA SER A 266 15.89 14.80 1.87
C SER A 266 16.06 15.98 0.92
N TYR A 267 15.29 15.98 -0.19
CA TYR A 267 15.24 17.08 -1.15
C TYR A 267 13.84 17.65 -1.18
N ARG A 268 13.69 18.89 -0.70
CA ARG A 268 12.41 19.57 -0.61
C ARG A 268 12.26 20.66 -1.67
N PHE A 269 11.10 20.72 -2.31
CA PHE A 269 10.72 21.75 -3.27
C PHE A 269 9.20 22.01 -3.18
N TYR A 270 8.71 23.05 -3.86
CA TYR A 270 7.29 23.39 -3.88
C TYR A 270 6.75 23.36 -5.31
N VAL A 271 5.55 22.84 -5.47
CA VAL A 271 4.85 22.71 -6.75
C VAL A 271 3.61 23.58 -6.75
N SER A 272 3.48 24.46 -7.73
CA SER A 272 2.29 25.26 -7.96
C SER A 272 1.13 24.37 -8.44
N SER A 273 -0.09 24.70 -8.02
CA SER A 273 -1.29 23.97 -8.43
C SER A 273 -1.45 23.89 -9.93
N THR A 274 -1.75 22.69 -10.40
CA THR A 274 -2.12 22.39 -11.78
C THR A 274 -3.58 21.94 -11.91
N ALA A 275 -4.40 22.21 -10.87
CA ALA A 275 -5.80 21.84 -10.83
C ALA A 275 -6.57 22.37 -12.06
N PRO A 276 -7.48 21.57 -12.62
CA PRO A 276 -8.39 22.03 -13.68
C PRO A 276 -9.42 23.03 -13.13
N THR A 277 -10.23 23.61 -14.01
CA THR A 277 -11.42 24.37 -13.62
C THR A 277 -12.67 23.58 -13.97
N VAL A 278 -13.68 23.64 -13.09
CA VAL A 278 -14.96 22.92 -13.24
C VAL A 278 -16.09 23.94 -13.21
N THR A 279 -16.96 23.92 -14.21
CA THR A 279 -18.07 24.86 -14.33
C THR A 279 -19.36 24.13 -14.75
N PRO A 280 -20.44 24.21 -13.97
CA PRO A 280 -21.73 23.66 -14.37
C PRO A 280 -22.38 24.50 -15.47
N ALA A 281 -23.19 23.87 -16.32
CA ALA A 281 -23.94 24.56 -17.38
C ALA A 281 -24.99 25.53 -16.83
N VAL A 282 -25.46 25.30 -15.60
CA VAL A 282 -26.34 26.19 -14.84
C VAL A 282 -25.73 26.44 -13.48
N PRO A 283 -25.75 27.69 -12.96
CA PRO A 283 -25.08 28.01 -11.69
C PRO A 283 -25.58 27.19 -10.50
N SER A 284 -26.88 26.87 -10.48
CA SER A 284 -27.52 26.07 -9.42
C SER A 284 -28.25 24.88 -10.08
N PRO A 285 -27.58 23.75 -10.26
CA PRO A 285 -28.20 22.52 -10.71
C PRO A 285 -29.39 22.10 -9.83
N GLU A 286 -30.48 21.65 -10.43
CA GLU A 286 -31.62 21.12 -9.68
C GLU A 286 -31.28 19.75 -9.09
N PHE A 287 -31.76 19.49 -7.87
CA PHE A 287 -31.62 18.20 -7.20
C PHE A 287 -32.09 17.03 -8.09
N GLY A 288 -31.28 16.00 -8.21
CA GLY A 288 -31.57 14.77 -8.98
C GLY A 288 -31.64 14.94 -10.50
N LYS A 289 -31.46 16.16 -11.04
CA LYS A 289 -31.54 16.44 -12.47
C LYS A 289 -30.16 16.41 -13.14
N PRO A 290 -29.97 15.62 -14.20
CA PRO A 290 -28.72 15.59 -14.93
C PRO A 290 -28.28 16.96 -15.44
N THR A 291 -27.11 17.40 -15.03
CA THR A 291 -26.47 18.68 -15.42
C THR A 291 -25.12 18.40 -16.06
N THR A 292 -24.77 19.19 -17.07
CA THR A 292 -23.47 19.10 -17.73
C THR A 292 -22.47 19.99 -17.03
N PHE A 293 -21.32 19.41 -16.65
CA PHE A 293 -20.16 20.14 -16.16
C PHE A 293 -19.11 20.20 -17.28
N THR A 294 -18.59 21.41 -17.51
CA THR A 294 -17.45 21.63 -18.40
C THR A 294 -16.19 21.70 -17.59
N ILE A 295 -15.21 20.89 -17.93
CA ILE A 295 -13.89 20.84 -17.30
C ILE A 295 -12.89 21.43 -18.28
N ARG A 296 -12.03 22.32 -17.79
CA ARG A 296 -10.94 22.93 -18.55
C ARG A 296 -9.60 22.64 -17.89
N PRO A 297 -8.57 22.34 -18.67
CA PRO A 297 -7.23 22.10 -18.10
C PRO A 297 -6.65 23.37 -17.49
N ASN A 298 -5.72 23.20 -16.55
CA ASN A 298 -4.80 24.27 -16.21
C ASN A 298 -3.99 24.64 -17.46
N SER A 299 -3.92 25.94 -17.79
CA SER A 299 -3.29 26.39 -19.03
C SER A 299 -1.79 26.11 -19.11
N ALA A 300 -1.08 26.20 -17.99
CA ALA A 300 0.34 25.92 -17.94
C ALA A 300 0.62 24.43 -18.08
N LEU A 301 -0.18 23.57 -17.41
CA LEU A 301 -0.09 22.12 -17.59
C LEU A 301 -0.36 21.74 -19.05
N GLN A 302 -1.42 22.28 -19.65
CA GLN A 302 -1.79 21.97 -21.04
C GLN A 302 -0.69 22.37 -22.03
N GLN A 303 0.04 23.44 -21.77
CA GLN A 303 1.18 23.88 -22.59
C GLN A 303 2.41 22.98 -22.41
N THR A 304 2.64 22.51 -21.19
CA THR A 304 3.76 21.64 -20.83
C THR A 304 3.56 20.22 -21.37
N SER A 305 2.38 19.66 -21.13
CA SER A 305 1.98 18.33 -21.58
C SER A 305 0.47 18.27 -21.72
N PRO A 306 -0.08 17.94 -22.90
CA PRO A 306 -1.52 17.92 -23.12
C PRO A 306 -2.26 17.04 -22.10
N VAL A 307 -3.36 17.56 -21.53
CA VAL A 307 -4.26 16.79 -20.69
C VAL A 307 -5.01 15.79 -21.55
N VAL A 308 -5.00 14.52 -21.16
CA VAL A 308 -5.60 13.41 -21.91
C VAL A 308 -6.86 12.85 -21.23
N SER A 309 -7.03 13.04 -19.93
CA SER A 309 -8.23 12.59 -19.21
C SER A 309 -8.44 13.34 -17.90
N TYR A 310 -9.63 13.19 -17.36
CA TYR A 310 -10.04 13.68 -16.05
C TYR A 310 -10.65 12.55 -15.26
N SER A 311 -10.38 12.52 -13.95
CA SER A 311 -11.11 11.71 -12.99
C SER A 311 -12.03 12.63 -12.18
N VAL A 312 -13.33 12.36 -12.24
CA VAL A 312 -14.40 13.13 -11.58
C VAL A 312 -15.02 12.29 -10.49
N ARG A 313 -14.81 12.68 -9.24
CA ARG A 313 -15.39 12.00 -8.09
C ARG A 313 -16.50 12.86 -7.48
N THR A 314 -17.68 12.27 -7.24
CA THR A 314 -18.76 12.89 -6.48
C THR A 314 -18.75 12.37 -5.05
N ILE A 315 -19.00 13.25 -4.07
CA ILE A 315 -19.01 12.93 -2.64
C ILE A 315 -20.23 13.61 -2.00
N GLY A 316 -20.96 12.85 -1.17
CA GLY A 316 -22.15 13.35 -0.45
C GLY A 316 -23.47 13.05 -1.13
N GLY A 317 -23.47 12.41 -2.30
CA GLY A 317 -24.67 11.86 -2.96
C GLY A 317 -25.17 10.57 -2.30
N GLN A 318 -26.19 9.95 -2.89
CA GLN A 318 -26.71 8.64 -2.45
C GLN A 318 -25.63 7.55 -2.56
N SER A 319 -24.67 7.73 -3.44
CA SER A 319 -23.45 6.92 -3.50
C SER A 319 -22.30 7.75 -4.08
N ASP A 320 -21.12 7.62 -3.49
CA ASP A 320 -19.90 8.18 -4.08
C ASP A 320 -19.63 7.50 -5.42
N LYS A 321 -19.34 8.28 -6.45
CA LYS A 321 -19.04 7.79 -7.80
C LYS A 321 -17.74 8.40 -8.29
N THR A 322 -16.98 7.61 -9.05
CA THR A 322 -15.85 8.11 -9.82
C THR A 322 -16.09 7.81 -11.29
N VAL A 323 -15.92 8.82 -12.13
CA VAL A 323 -16.10 8.71 -13.58
C VAL A 323 -14.85 9.28 -14.26
N ASP A 324 -14.21 8.47 -15.09
CA ASP A 324 -13.10 8.92 -15.93
C ASP A 324 -13.62 9.40 -17.27
N VAL A 325 -13.16 10.58 -17.69
CA VAL A 325 -13.61 11.25 -18.91
C VAL A 325 -12.40 11.60 -19.77
N ALA A 326 -12.39 11.17 -21.02
CA ALA A 326 -11.35 11.54 -21.97
C ALA A 326 -11.42 13.05 -22.30
N ALA A 327 -10.28 13.69 -22.39
CA ALA A 327 -10.17 15.07 -22.83
C ALA A 327 -10.25 15.17 -24.37
N ALA A 328 -10.84 16.25 -24.87
CA ALA A 328 -10.77 16.63 -26.27
C ALA A 328 -9.36 17.12 -26.64
N ALA A 329 -9.09 17.38 -27.93
CA ALA A 329 -7.77 17.81 -28.40
C ALA A 329 -7.29 19.15 -27.78
N ASP A 330 -8.23 20.00 -27.35
CA ASP A 330 -7.95 21.26 -26.63
C ASP A 330 -7.79 21.08 -25.11
N GLY A 331 -7.80 19.84 -24.63
CA GLY A 331 -7.74 19.48 -23.23
C GLY A 331 -9.07 19.62 -22.47
N THR A 332 -10.15 20.08 -23.09
CA THR A 332 -11.46 20.22 -22.42
C THR A 332 -12.20 18.89 -22.32
N ALA A 333 -13.10 18.78 -21.33
CA ALA A 333 -14.02 17.65 -21.24
C ALA A 333 -15.40 18.11 -20.77
N LYS A 334 -16.40 17.26 -20.99
CA LYS A 334 -17.76 17.44 -20.49
C LYS A 334 -18.24 16.16 -19.82
N VAL A 335 -18.80 16.29 -18.63
CA VAL A 335 -19.44 15.18 -17.93
C VAL A 335 -20.87 15.55 -17.55
N LYS A 336 -21.79 14.61 -17.64
CA LYS A 336 -23.19 14.79 -17.27
C LYS A 336 -23.47 14.02 -15.99
N LEU A 337 -23.81 14.72 -14.92
CA LEU A 337 -24.06 14.16 -13.59
C LEU A 337 -25.41 14.61 -13.05
N ALA A 338 -26.10 13.74 -12.34
CA ALA A 338 -27.24 14.08 -11.52
C ALA A 338 -26.74 14.11 -10.06
N LEU A 339 -26.97 15.25 -9.39
CA LEU A 339 -26.54 15.45 -8.00
C LEU A 339 -27.73 15.15 -7.10
N ASP A 340 -27.58 14.21 -6.18
CA ASP A 340 -28.66 13.65 -5.37
C ASP A 340 -28.35 13.60 -3.85
N GLY A 341 -27.35 14.36 -3.42
CA GLY A 341 -26.99 14.49 -2.01
C GLY A 341 -28.06 15.28 -1.22
N LEU A 342 -28.57 14.70 -0.14
CA LEU A 342 -29.70 15.26 0.64
C LEU A 342 -29.47 16.67 1.18
N TYR A 343 -28.25 16.98 1.56
CA TYR A 343 -27.83 18.28 2.10
C TYR A 343 -26.90 19.02 1.15
N GLY A 344 -26.41 18.35 0.13
CA GLY A 344 -25.48 18.87 -0.85
C GLY A 344 -24.53 17.80 -1.36
N GLU A 345 -23.78 18.16 -2.38
CA GLU A 345 -22.83 17.26 -3.02
C GLU A 345 -21.63 18.03 -3.55
N SER A 346 -20.45 17.40 -3.50
CA SER A 346 -19.20 17.97 -3.98
C SER A 346 -18.65 17.16 -5.13
N LEU A 347 -18.07 17.85 -6.10
CA LEU A 347 -17.26 17.27 -7.17
C LEU A 347 -15.79 17.54 -6.90
N TRP A 348 -14.97 16.52 -7.01
CA TRP A 348 -13.52 16.60 -6.97
C TRP A 348 -12.98 16.12 -8.30
N VAL A 349 -12.19 16.96 -8.98
CA VAL A 349 -11.74 16.70 -10.34
C VAL A 349 -10.23 16.84 -10.42
N THR A 350 -9.55 15.77 -10.84
CA THR A 350 -8.14 15.78 -11.19
C THR A 350 -7.97 15.62 -12.71
N SER A 351 -6.88 16.12 -13.26
CA SER A 351 -6.51 15.90 -14.65
C SER A 351 -5.27 15.03 -14.74
N LYS A 352 -5.17 14.21 -15.80
CA LYS A 352 -3.98 13.45 -16.17
C LYS A 352 -3.47 13.91 -17.52
N SER A 353 -2.20 14.24 -17.62
CA SER A 353 -1.55 14.65 -18.87
C SER A 353 -0.77 13.50 -19.53
N ALA A 354 -0.36 13.70 -20.78
CA ALA A 354 0.28 12.68 -21.59
C ALA A 354 1.62 12.16 -21.02
N ASN A 355 2.34 13.00 -20.26
CA ASN A 355 3.58 12.61 -19.57
C ASN A 355 3.36 11.91 -18.22
N GLY A 356 2.11 11.59 -17.86
CA GLY A 356 1.75 10.91 -16.63
C GLY A 356 1.50 11.82 -15.44
N TRP A 357 1.68 13.16 -15.55
CA TRP A 357 1.37 14.09 -14.47
C TRP A 357 -0.10 14.03 -14.09
N VAL A 358 -0.40 13.93 -12.80
CA VAL A 358 -1.75 14.02 -12.25
C VAL A 358 -1.85 15.27 -11.40
N SER A 359 -2.79 16.17 -11.74
CA SER A 359 -2.98 17.43 -11.03
C SER A 359 -3.49 17.22 -9.61
N ASP A 360 -3.33 18.23 -8.77
CA ASP A 360 -4.16 18.41 -7.59
C ASP A 360 -5.65 18.57 -7.99
N ALA A 361 -6.54 18.35 -7.02
CA ALA A 361 -7.97 18.35 -7.30
C ALA A 361 -8.54 19.76 -7.31
N ALA A 362 -9.32 20.08 -8.34
CA ALA A 362 -10.31 21.15 -8.27
C ALA A 362 -11.55 20.65 -7.55
N SER A 363 -12.17 21.49 -6.72
CA SER A 363 -13.45 21.18 -6.09
C SER A 363 -14.55 22.14 -6.53
N TRP A 364 -15.74 21.61 -6.69
CA TRP A 364 -16.97 22.36 -6.84
C TRP A 364 -18.04 21.74 -5.94
N SER A 365 -18.90 22.53 -5.30
CA SER A 365 -19.92 22.03 -4.39
C SER A 365 -21.24 22.78 -4.52
N ILE A 366 -22.32 22.13 -4.13
CA ILE A 366 -23.64 22.68 -4.00
C ILE A 366 -24.29 22.19 -2.71
N SER A 367 -25.11 23.03 -2.09
CA SER A 367 -25.95 22.65 -0.95
C SER A 367 -27.40 22.58 -1.39
N TYR A 368 -28.12 21.57 -0.89
CA TYR A 368 -29.56 21.41 -1.08
C TYR A 368 -30.28 21.48 0.26
N ASP A 369 -31.46 22.07 0.27
CA ASP A 369 -32.43 21.89 1.34
C ASP A 369 -33.55 20.99 0.79
N THR A 370 -33.47 19.71 1.14
CA THR A 370 -34.42 18.68 0.65
C THR A 370 -35.50 18.38 1.67
N THR A 371 -35.48 18.99 2.87
CA THR A 371 -36.51 18.82 3.88
C THR A 371 -37.85 19.31 3.37
N PRO A 372 -38.98 18.65 3.63
CA PRO A 372 -40.30 19.24 3.37
C PRO A 372 -40.57 20.44 4.28
N THR A 373 -41.50 21.31 3.91
CA THR A 373 -42.10 22.21 4.85
C THR A 373 -43.38 21.59 5.40
N VAL A 374 -43.66 21.84 6.68
CA VAL A 374 -44.85 21.41 7.39
C VAL A 374 -45.61 22.62 7.90
N ALA A 375 -46.90 22.64 7.73
CA ALA A 375 -47.79 23.63 8.31
C ALA A 375 -49.03 22.97 8.91
N SER A 376 -49.52 23.51 10.00
CA SER A 376 -50.80 23.08 10.60
C SER A 376 -51.67 24.28 10.95
N ASP A 377 -52.96 24.15 10.78
CA ASP A 377 -53.96 25.15 11.13
C ASP A 377 -54.24 25.22 12.62
N ALA A 378 -54.18 24.08 13.30
CA ALA A 378 -54.52 23.93 14.73
C ALA A 378 -53.32 23.88 15.67
N TYR A 379 -52.17 23.41 15.17
CA TYR A 379 -50.98 23.06 15.97
C TYR A 379 -49.74 23.82 15.41
N PRO A 380 -49.53 25.10 15.80
CA PRO A 380 -48.43 25.87 15.24
C PRO A 380 -47.04 25.33 15.68
N GLU A 381 -46.06 25.38 14.79
CA GLU A 381 -44.70 24.98 15.09
C GLU A 381 -44.08 25.77 16.23
N ASN A 382 -43.41 25.10 17.16
CA ASN A 382 -42.84 25.67 18.40
C ASN A 382 -43.84 26.47 19.24
N GLY A 383 -45.15 26.24 19.02
CA GLY A 383 -46.23 26.90 19.71
C GLY A 383 -47.19 25.94 20.40
N SER A 384 -48.27 26.45 20.92
CA SER A 384 -49.33 25.64 21.50
C SER A 384 -50.68 25.95 20.88
N GLY A 385 -51.53 24.93 20.76
CA GLY A 385 -52.84 25.07 20.13
C GLY A 385 -53.71 23.85 20.35
N GLY A 386 -54.90 23.89 19.81
CA GLY A 386 -55.86 22.80 19.86
C GLY A 386 -56.22 22.37 21.29
N GLY A 387 -56.26 21.05 21.50
CA GLY A 387 -56.55 20.37 22.74
C GLY A 387 -56.74 18.87 22.51
N ALA A 388 -56.75 18.04 23.56
CA ALA A 388 -57.05 16.60 23.43
C ALA A 388 -58.41 16.42 22.76
N GLY A 389 -58.47 15.58 21.71
CA GLY A 389 -59.66 15.32 20.91
C GLY A 389 -59.99 16.38 19.85
N VAL A 390 -59.22 17.47 19.73
CA VAL A 390 -59.41 18.46 18.68
C VAL A 390 -58.64 18.04 17.42
N PRO A 391 -59.29 17.82 16.26
CA PRO A 391 -58.60 17.49 15.02
C PRO A 391 -57.85 18.68 14.45
N GLY A 392 -56.70 18.46 13.87
CA GLY A 392 -55.92 19.43 13.09
C GLY A 392 -55.37 18.82 11.84
N THR A 393 -55.26 19.65 10.80
CA THR A 393 -54.69 19.23 9.51
C THR A 393 -53.23 19.65 9.44
N PHE A 394 -52.36 18.72 9.07
CA PHE A 394 -50.95 18.97 8.76
C PHE A 394 -50.74 18.88 7.24
N THR A 395 -50.18 19.91 6.65
CA THR A 395 -49.90 19.97 5.20
C THR A 395 -48.41 19.96 4.97
N PHE A 396 -48.00 19.03 4.10
CA PHE A 396 -46.60 18.77 3.68
C PHE A 396 -46.37 19.37 2.31
N THR A 397 -45.32 20.15 2.12
CA THR A 397 -44.99 20.80 0.84
C THR A 397 -43.52 20.55 0.51
N PRO A 398 -43.21 20.13 -0.74
CA PRO A 398 -41.83 19.80 -1.10
C PRO A 398 -41.03 21.06 -1.42
N LYS A 399 -39.72 21.06 -1.09
CA LYS A 399 -38.77 22.07 -1.55
C LYS A 399 -38.04 21.62 -2.83
N VAL A 400 -38.05 20.34 -3.13
CA VAL A 400 -37.45 19.78 -4.37
C VAL A 400 -38.52 19.21 -5.27
N LYS A 401 -38.22 19.14 -6.57
CA LYS A 401 -39.15 18.61 -7.58
C LYS A 401 -39.20 17.08 -7.56
N GLY A 402 -40.33 16.52 -8.02
CA GLY A 402 -40.47 15.09 -8.26
C GLY A 402 -40.84 14.26 -7.03
N VAL A 403 -41.26 14.87 -5.94
CA VAL A 403 -41.82 14.18 -4.78
C VAL A 403 -43.12 13.47 -5.14
N VAL A 404 -43.29 12.23 -4.71
CA VAL A 404 -44.44 11.37 -4.97
C VAL A 404 -45.14 10.89 -3.70
N SER A 405 -44.50 10.94 -2.54
CA SER A 405 -45.08 10.57 -1.26
C SER A 405 -44.38 11.26 -0.10
N TYR A 406 -45.05 11.25 1.06
CA TYR A 406 -44.51 11.65 2.33
C TYR A 406 -44.70 10.53 3.34
N THR A 407 -43.69 10.30 4.16
CA THR A 407 -43.77 9.39 5.30
C THR A 407 -43.61 10.21 6.57
N TYR A 408 -44.50 9.97 7.53
CA TYR A 408 -44.56 10.74 8.76
C TYR A 408 -44.80 9.87 10.00
N SER A 409 -44.39 10.37 11.14
CA SER A 409 -44.62 9.74 12.45
C SER A 409 -44.80 10.80 13.52
N PHE A 410 -45.82 10.67 14.38
CA PHE A 410 -45.99 11.46 15.59
C PHE A 410 -45.37 10.71 16.77
N ASN A 411 -44.54 11.41 17.57
CA ASN A 411 -43.88 10.88 18.78
C ASN A 411 -43.19 9.53 18.63
N GLY A 412 -42.73 9.18 17.43
CA GLY A 412 -42.11 7.88 17.14
C GLY A 412 -43.12 6.72 17.02
N ASP A 413 -44.39 7.01 16.84
CA ASP A 413 -45.40 6.02 16.43
C ASP A 413 -45.02 5.35 15.12
N PRO A 414 -45.59 4.23 14.73
CA PRO A 414 -45.34 3.60 13.43
C PRO A 414 -45.53 4.57 12.29
N GLU A 415 -44.55 4.57 11.37
CA GLU A 415 -44.56 5.45 10.21
C GLU A 415 -45.75 5.17 9.29
N VAL A 416 -46.34 6.25 8.78
CA VAL A 416 -47.44 6.22 7.82
C VAL A 416 -47.03 6.95 6.55
N THR A 417 -47.25 6.31 5.39
CA THR A 417 -46.96 6.92 4.08
C THR A 417 -48.24 7.39 3.40
N VAL A 418 -48.23 8.64 2.92
CA VAL A 418 -49.32 9.25 2.14
C VAL A 418 -48.82 9.65 0.74
N ALA A 419 -49.58 9.40 -0.28
CA ALA A 419 -49.24 9.81 -1.64
C ALA A 419 -49.34 11.33 -1.77
N ALA A 420 -48.41 11.93 -2.51
CA ALA A 420 -48.47 13.34 -2.87
C ALA A 420 -49.56 13.56 -3.97
N GLY A 421 -50.41 14.53 -3.73
CA GLY A 421 -51.48 14.93 -4.67
C GLY A 421 -51.01 15.96 -5.69
N ALA A 422 -51.96 16.81 -6.11
CA ALA A 422 -51.69 17.94 -6.99
C ALA A 422 -50.62 18.84 -6.36
N HIS A 423 -49.73 19.42 -7.18
CA HIS A 423 -48.59 20.24 -6.73
C HIS A 423 -47.59 19.54 -5.84
N HIS A 424 -47.62 18.20 -5.83
CA HIS A 424 -46.72 17.37 -5.02
C HIS A 424 -46.87 17.58 -3.50
N THR A 425 -48.01 18.09 -3.01
CA THR A 425 -48.33 18.26 -1.60
C THR A 425 -49.12 17.10 -1.04
N ALA A 426 -49.15 16.92 0.29
CA ALA A 426 -50.06 16.01 0.97
C ALA A 426 -50.63 16.73 2.23
N SER A 427 -51.85 16.33 2.61
CA SER A 427 -52.44 16.76 3.88
C SER A 427 -52.93 15.55 4.66
N VAL A 428 -52.76 15.59 5.96
CA VAL A 428 -53.17 14.48 6.87
C VAL A 428 -53.91 15.12 8.05
N ASP A 429 -55.04 14.51 8.42
CA ASP A 429 -55.78 14.89 9.63
C ASP A 429 -55.26 14.04 10.78
N TRP A 430 -55.01 14.70 11.90
CA TRP A 430 -54.55 14.05 13.11
C TRP A 430 -55.28 14.64 14.33
N THR A 431 -55.59 13.73 15.31
CA THR A 431 -56.29 14.10 16.52
C THR A 431 -55.49 13.59 17.71
N PRO A 432 -55.01 14.48 18.61
CA PRO A 432 -54.28 14.08 19.80
C PRO A 432 -55.19 13.39 20.80
N THR A 433 -54.67 12.37 21.52
CA THR A 433 -55.38 11.68 22.56
C THR A 433 -55.15 12.28 23.94
N SER A 434 -54.15 13.16 24.10
CA SER A 434 -53.81 13.79 25.38
C SER A 434 -53.17 15.18 25.13
N ASN A 435 -53.18 16.00 26.18
CA ASN A 435 -52.44 17.26 26.19
C ASN A 435 -50.95 16.99 26.43
N GLY A 436 -50.06 17.89 25.96
CA GLY A 436 -48.62 17.76 26.16
C GLY A 436 -47.81 18.11 24.92
N ALA A 437 -46.50 17.88 24.99
CA ALA A 437 -45.58 18.11 23.88
C ALA A 437 -45.64 16.93 22.86
N TYR A 438 -45.57 17.28 21.60
CA TYR A 438 -45.58 16.35 20.47
C TYR A 438 -44.50 16.75 19.45
N ASP A 439 -43.90 15.74 18.85
CA ASP A 439 -42.98 15.84 17.74
C ASP A 439 -43.52 15.11 16.54
N LEU A 440 -43.52 15.76 15.39
CA LEU A 440 -43.86 15.18 14.10
C LEU A 440 -42.60 15.11 13.24
N THR A 441 -42.18 13.91 12.85
CA THR A 441 -41.13 13.71 11.87
C THR A 441 -41.75 13.47 10.52
N VAL A 442 -41.27 14.16 9.46
CA VAL A 442 -41.76 14.00 8.10
C VAL A 442 -40.59 13.98 7.13
N TYR A 443 -40.58 13.02 6.24
CA TYR A 443 -39.69 13.04 5.08
C TYR A 443 -40.45 12.75 3.79
N ALA A 444 -39.92 13.22 2.68
CA ALA A 444 -40.55 13.03 1.37
C ALA A 444 -39.75 12.02 0.53
N THR A 445 -40.43 11.29 -0.34
CA THR A 445 -39.80 10.34 -1.29
C THR A 445 -40.02 10.83 -2.72
N THR A 446 -38.94 10.86 -3.50
CA THR A 446 -39.00 11.24 -4.92
C THR A 446 -39.46 10.07 -5.80
N ARG A 447 -39.82 10.36 -7.06
CA ARG A 447 -40.17 9.32 -8.05
C ARG A 447 -39.02 8.32 -8.34
N SER A 448 -37.78 8.74 -8.16
CA SER A 448 -36.59 7.85 -8.26
C SER A 448 -36.37 6.97 -7.03
N GLY A 449 -37.21 7.09 -6.01
CA GLY A 449 -37.09 6.31 -4.76
C GLY A 449 -36.13 6.92 -3.73
N ILE A 450 -35.63 8.14 -3.95
CA ILE A 450 -34.75 8.79 -2.98
C ILE A 450 -35.62 9.33 -1.83
N GLU A 451 -35.32 8.85 -0.63
CA GLU A 451 -35.84 9.38 0.62
C GLU A 451 -35.05 10.66 0.98
N LEU A 452 -35.79 11.77 1.12
CA LEU A 452 -35.24 13.09 1.35
C LEU A 452 -34.96 13.32 2.83
N ALA A 453 -34.26 14.39 3.16
CA ALA A 453 -33.93 14.74 4.53
C ALA A 453 -35.21 14.96 5.37
N PRO A 454 -35.26 14.43 6.62
CA PRO A 454 -36.41 14.57 7.49
C PRO A 454 -36.52 16.01 8.00
N TYR A 455 -37.78 16.45 8.17
CA TYR A 455 -38.13 17.66 8.92
C TYR A 455 -38.72 17.28 10.28
N TYR A 456 -38.35 17.98 11.32
CA TYR A 456 -38.80 17.77 12.68
C TYR A 456 -39.66 18.98 13.10
N TYR A 457 -40.92 18.74 13.38
CA TYR A 457 -41.90 19.72 13.70
C TYR A 457 -42.40 19.49 15.11
N SER A 458 -42.05 20.39 16.04
CA SER A 458 -42.44 20.27 17.46
C SER A 458 -43.56 21.24 17.80
N PHE A 459 -44.53 20.82 18.61
CA PHE A 459 -45.67 21.63 19.03
C PHE A 459 -46.22 21.15 20.39
N THR A 460 -47.10 21.94 21.00
CA THR A 460 -47.77 21.58 22.25
C THR A 460 -49.29 21.58 22.06
N VAL A 461 -49.94 20.51 22.55
CA VAL A 461 -51.41 20.38 22.66
C VAL A 461 -51.85 20.91 24.00
N ASN A 462 -52.78 21.92 24.03
CA ASN A 462 -53.31 22.57 25.23
C ASN A 462 -54.20 21.71 26.07
#